data_5a9cc2d52e67a29bde854197125f07f1
#
_entry.id   5a9cc2d52e67a29bde854197125f07f1
#
_cell.length_a   1.000
_cell.length_b   1.000
_cell.length_c   1.000
_cell.angle_alpha   90.00
_cell.angle_beta   90.00
_cell.angle_gamma   90.00
#
_symmetry.space_group_name_H-M   'P 1'
#
loop_
_entity.id
_entity.type
_entity.pdbx_description
1 polymer ?
#
loop_
_entity_poly.entity_id
_entity_poly.type
_entity_poly.pdbx_seq_one_letter_code
_entity_poly.pdbx_strand_id
1 'polypeptide(L)'
;MELQVKTLEGGAAGSITVSDEIFGLDPRTDLIHRVVRWQLASGGAGHGNKKAPQFRGGGKAFGPVVRDHGHDLPKKVRALGLKHVLSAKAKADSLIVVEDAKAAEAKTKALKAQFSKLGLSNALIVDGAELDRNFALASRNIPHVDVLPVQGINVYDIM
;
A
#
# COMPACT_ATOMS: atom_id res chain seq x y z
N MET A 1 -0.22 -4.14 22.32
CA MET A 1 0.72 -3.07 21.92
C MET A 1 0.02 -1.73 21.99
N GLU A 2 0.67 -0.69 22.49
CA GLU A 2 0.11 0.66 22.59
C GLU A 2 0.75 1.58 21.57
N LEU A 3 -0.06 2.33 20.82
CA LEU A 3 0.39 3.28 19.80
C LEU A 3 -0.06 4.68 20.16
N GLN A 4 0.79 5.66 19.91
CA GLN A 4 0.44 7.06 20.11
C GLN A 4 -0.36 7.59 18.94
N VAL A 5 -1.45 8.30 19.23
CA VAL A 5 -2.29 8.98 18.24
C VAL A 5 -1.78 10.42 18.11
N LYS A 6 -1.58 10.85 16.87
CA LYS A 6 -1.13 12.20 16.52
C LYS A 6 -2.22 12.97 15.79
N THR A 7 -2.21 14.27 15.91
CA THR A 7 -2.98 15.15 15.03
C THR A 7 -2.22 15.38 13.72
N LEU A 8 -2.89 15.82 12.66
CA LEU A 8 -2.23 16.21 11.39
C LEU A 8 -1.21 17.35 11.57
N GLU A 9 -1.29 18.11 12.67
CA GLU A 9 -0.36 19.17 13.01
C GLU A 9 0.88 18.69 13.79
N GLY A 10 0.94 17.38 14.11
CA GLY A 10 2.04 16.76 14.84
C GLY A 10 1.88 16.77 16.36
N GLY A 11 0.75 17.26 16.88
CA GLY A 11 0.43 17.20 18.30
C GLY A 11 0.05 15.78 18.74
N ALA A 12 0.24 15.47 20.03
CA ALA A 12 -0.26 14.23 20.63
C ALA A 12 -1.76 14.36 20.90
N ALA A 13 -2.56 13.40 20.42
CA ALA A 13 -4.01 13.37 20.63
C ALA A 13 -4.43 12.29 21.63
N GLY A 14 -3.53 11.37 21.98
CA GLY A 14 -3.82 10.28 22.92
C GLY A 14 -3.03 9.01 22.61
N SER A 15 -3.48 7.88 23.14
CA SER A 15 -2.95 6.56 22.81
C SER A 15 -4.09 5.58 22.52
N ILE A 16 -3.80 4.59 21.69
CA ILE A 16 -4.73 3.51 21.36
C ILE A 16 -4.05 2.17 21.61
N THR A 17 -4.80 1.23 22.21
CA THR A 17 -4.34 -0.15 22.38
C THR A 17 -4.75 -0.99 21.16
N VAL A 18 -3.80 -1.57 20.47
CA VAL A 18 -4.03 -2.43 19.32
C VAL A 18 -3.74 -3.89 19.65
N SER A 19 -4.40 -4.82 18.94
CA SER A 19 -4.27 -6.25 19.18
C SER A 19 -2.90 -6.78 18.73
N ASP A 20 -2.22 -7.51 19.60
CA ASP A 20 -0.94 -8.18 19.30
C ASP A 20 -1.10 -9.32 18.28
N GLU A 21 -2.30 -9.86 18.10
CA GLU A 21 -2.60 -10.85 17.07
C GLU A 21 -2.48 -10.29 15.64
N ILE A 22 -2.48 -8.96 15.49
CA ILE A 22 -2.41 -8.28 14.19
C ILE A 22 -1.08 -7.52 14.06
N PHE A 23 -0.63 -6.86 15.12
CA PHE A 23 0.52 -5.95 15.08
C PHE A 23 1.75 -6.48 15.82
N GLY A 24 1.61 -7.58 16.59
CA GLY A 24 2.68 -8.16 17.38
C GLY A 24 3.38 -9.37 16.76
N LEU A 25 2.98 -9.82 15.57
CA LEU A 25 3.53 -11.01 14.94
C LEU A 25 4.99 -10.83 14.50
N ASP A 26 5.76 -11.92 14.51
CA ASP A 26 7.08 -11.91 13.88
C ASP A 26 6.95 -11.93 12.35
N PRO A 27 7.50 -10.93 11.64
CA PRO A 27 7.31 -10.82 10.21
C PRO A 27 7.91 -12.00 9.44
N ARG A 28 7.09 -12.66 8.62
CA ARG A 28 7.51 -13.73 7.73
C ARG A 28 7.65 -13.19 6.30
N THR A 29 8.89 -12.95 5.90
CA THR A 29 9.23 -12.39 4.59
C THR A 29 8.84 -13.30 3.43
N ASP A 30 8.92 -14.63 3.61
CA ASP A 30 8.48 -15.62 2.62
C ASP A 30 7.00 -15.49 2.29
N LEU A 31 6.18 -15.27 3.30
CA LEU A 31 4.73 -15.14 3.18
C LEU A 31 4.34 -13.81 2.55
N ILE A 32 4.98 -12.72 2.97
CA ILE A 32 4.80 -11.39 2.39
C ILE A 32 5.15 -11.40 0.90
N HIS A 33 6.33 -11.92 0.54
CA HIS A 33 6.77 -12.06 -0.84
C HIS A 33 5.79 -12.88 -1.70
N ARG A 34 5.22 -13.93 -1.15
CA ARG A 34 4.22 -14.76 -1.84
C ARG A 34 2.95 -13.97 -2.16
N VAL A 35 2.47 -13.14 -1.23
CA VAL A 35 1.29 -12.30 -1.45
C VAL A 35 1.58 -11.19 -2.45
N VAL A 36 2.73 -10.51 -2.35
CA VAL A 36 3.17 -9.49 -3.32
C VAL A 36 3.23 -10.07 -4.73
N ARG A 37 3.86 -11.24 -4.90
CA ARG A 37 3.91 -11.90 -6.22
C ARG A 37 2.53 -12.25 -6.76
N TRP A 38 1.63 -12.69 -5.89
CA TRP A 38 0.24 -12.95 -6.27
C TRP A 38 -0.46 -11.68 -6.76
N GLN A 39 -0.32 -10.56 -6.05
CA GLN A 39 -0.92 -9.28 -6.45
C GLN A 39 -0.38 -8.79 -7.79
N LEU A 40 0.94 -8.80 -7.98
CA LEU A 40 1.58 -8.39 -9.22
C LEU A 40 1.20 -9.29 -10.41
N ALA A 41 1.07 -10.59 -10.18
CA ALA A 41 0.67 -11.53 -11.23
C ALA A 41 -0.78 -11.34 -11.67
N SER A 42 -1.67 -10.96 -10.76
CA SER A 42 -3.09 -10.71 -11.05
C SER A 42 -3.33 -9.41 -11.83
N GLY A 43 -2.41 -8.44 -11.77
CA GLY A 43 -2.49 -7.15 -12.48
C GLY A 43 -1.74 -7.12 -13.82
N GLY A 44 -0.97 -8.13 -14.15
CA GLY A 44 -0.06 -8.13 -15.29
C GLY A 44 -0.51 -9.01 -16.45
N ALA A 45 -0.94 -8.42 -17.56
CA ALA A 45 -0.98 -9.10 -18.84
C ALA A 45 0.43 -9.09 -19.45
N GLY A 46 1.01 -10.27 -19.69
CA GLY A 46 2.31 -10.37 -20.36
C GLY A 46 2.24 -9.87 -21.80
N HIS A 47 3.00 -8.83 -22.11
CA HIS A 47 3.10 -8.29 -23.46
C HIS A 47 4.26 -8.93 -24.20
N GLY A 48 3.96 -9.61 -25.29
CA GLY A 48 4.96 -10.19 -26.16
C GLY A 48 4.96 -9.58 -27.55
N ASN A 49 6.09 -9.07 -28.00
CA ASN A 49 6.27 -8.65 -29.37
C ASN A 49 6.62 -9.90 -30.22
N LYS A 50 5.68 -10.38 -31.04
CA LYS A 50 5.91 -11.46 -31.98
C LYS A 50 6.21 -10.90 -33.36
N LYS A 51 7.44 -11.13 -33.87
CA LYS A 51 7.72 -11.08 -35.30
C LYS A 51 7.63 -12.50 -35.87
N ALA A 52 7.05 -12.63 -37.05
CA ALA A 52 6.95 -13.92 -37.73
C ALA A 52 8.34 -14.55 -37.93
N PRO A 53 8.52 -15.86 -37.63
CA PRO A 53 9.84 -16.50 -37.66
C PRO A 53 10.45 -16.62 -39.05
N GLN A 54 9.66 -16.50 -40.12
CA GLN A 54 10.12 -16.58 -41.50
C GLN A 54 10.81 -15.30 -42.01
N PHE A 55 10.81 -14.19 -41.27
CA PHE A 55 11.48 -12.97 -41.69
C PHE A 55 12.94 -12.94 -41.22
N ARG A 56 13.88 -12.73 -42.11
CA ARG A 56 15.29 -12.46 -41.78
C ARG A 56 15.38 -11.24 -40.89
N GLY A 57 16.06 -11.34 -39.79
CA GLY A 57 16.33 -10.20 -38.91
C GLY A 57 15.53 -10.17 -37.61
N GLY A 58 15.21 -11.29 -37.02
CA GLY A 58 14.84 -11.33 -35.60
C GLY A 58 13.43 -11.73 -35.22
N GLY A 59 12.84 -12.63 -35.98
CA GLY A 59 11.66 -13.36 -35.51
C GLY A 59 12.04 -14.32 -34.38
N LYS A 60 11.26 -14.38 -33.32
CA LYS A 60 11.40 -15.38 -32.24
C LYS A 60 10.43 -16.53 -32.52
N ALA A 61 10.94 -17.75 -32.74
CA ALA A 61 10.11 -18.92 -32.96
C ALA A 61 9.16 -19.22 -31.83
N PHE A 62 9.62 -19.08 -30.58
CA PHE A 62 8.84 -19.22 -29.33
C PHE A 62 8.89 -17.92 -28.52
N GLY A 63 8.47 -16.83 -29.14
CA GLY A 63 8.43 -15.53 -28.46
C GLY A 63 7.36 -15.47 -27.39
N PRO A 64 7.41 -14.43 -26.54
CA PRO A 64 6.41 -14.22 -25.51
C PRO A 64 5.00 -14.12 -26.11
N VAL A 65 4.04 -14.77 -25.48
CA VAL A 65 2.64 -14.79 -25.88
C VAL A 65 1.84 -14.08 -24.79
N VAL A 66 0.86 -13.29 -25.18
CA VAL A 66 -0.09 -12.70 -24.22
C VAL A 66 -0.86 -13.85 -23.57
N ARG A 67 -0.72 -13.98 -22.25
CA ARG A 67 -1.41 -14.99 -21.44
C ARG A 67 -1.68 -14.44 -20.06
N ASP A 68 -2.65 -15.00 -19.38
CA ASP A 68 -2.86 -14.73 -17.97
C ASP A 68 -1.74 -15.38 -17.14
N HIS A 69 -1.16 -14.60 -16.22
CA HIS A 69 -0.15 -15.02 -15.25
C HIS A 69 -0.73 -15.13 -13.85
N GLY A 70 -2.02 -14.83 -13.71
CA GLY A 70 -2.73 -14.92 -12.44
C GLY A 70 -2.69 -16.36 -11.90
N HIS A 71 -2.66 -16.46 -10.60
CA HIS A 71 -2.78 -17.72 -9.87
C HIS A 71 -3.55 -17.50 -8.58
N ASP A 72 -4.24 -18.50 -8.11
CA ASP A 72 -5.03 -18.40 -6.89
C ASP A 72 -4.14 -18.49 -5.64
N LEU A 73 -4.45 -17.62 -4.67
CA LEU A 73 -3.88 -17.67 -3.34
C LEU A 73 -5.00 -17.77 -2.30
N PRO A 74 -4.97 -18.76 -1.39
CA PRO A 74 -6.02 -18.94 -0.38
C PRO A 74 -6.29 -17.67 0.42
N LYS A 75 -7.55 -17.36 0.70
CA LYS A 75 -7.97 -16.18 1.45
C LYS A 75 -7.28 -16.06 2.82
N LYS A 76 -7.10 -17.19 3.53
CA LYS A 76 -6.40 -17.23 4.83
C LYS A 76 -4.93 -16.79 4.71
N VAL A 77 -4.25 -17.18 3.62
CA VAL A 77 -2.85 -16.80 3.37
C VAL A 77 -2.74 -15.30 3.09
N ARG A 78 -3.67 -14.73 2.30
CA ARG A 78 -3.72 -13.30 2.03
C ARG A 78 -3.95 -12.47 3.30
N ALA A 79 -4.92 -12.87 4.11
CA ALA A 79 -5.20 -12.23 5.40
C ALA A 79 -4.00 -12.32 6.36
N LEU A 80 -3.34 -13.47 6.43
CA LEU A 80 -2.15 -13.66 7.24
C LEU A 80 -0.98 -12.78 6.74
N GLY A 81 -0.79 -12.68 5.43
CA GLY A 81 0.21 -11.80 4.83
C GLY A 81 0.01 -10.33 5.22
N LEU A 82 -1.23 -9.85 5.20
CA LEU A 82 -1.55 -8.49 5.63
C LEU A 82 -1.21 -8.26 7.11
N LYS A 83 -1.53 -9.19 8.00
CA LYS A 83 -1.16 -9.12 9.42
C LYS A 83 0.36 -9.03 9.61
N HIS A 84 1.13 -9.85 8.89
CA HIS A 84 2.59 -9.82 8.97
C HIS A 84 3.21 -8.50 8.47
N VAL A 85 2.64 -7.90 7.42
CA VAL A 85 3.11 -6.60 6.93
C VAL A 85 2.82 -5.48 7.93
N LEU A 86 1.62 -5.45 8.50
CA LEU A 86 1.26 -4.48 9.54
C LEU A 86 2.15 -4.63 10.77
N SER A 87 2.42 -5.87 11.20
CA SER A 87 3.37 -6.14 12.29
C SER A 87 4.79 -5.68 11.96
N ALA A 88 5.24 -5.86 10.71
CA ALA A 88 6.57 -5.41 10.28
C ALA A 88 6.69 -3.89 10.35
N LYS A 89 5.67 -3.17 9.89
CA LYS A 89 5.64 -1.69 9.95
C LYS A 89 5.55 -1.18 11.39
N ALA A 90 4.77 -1.85 12.24
CA ALA A 90 4.69 -1.51 13.66
C ALA A 90 6.02 -1.71 14.40
N LYS A 91 6.72 -2.83 14.14
CA LYS A 91 8.04 -3.12 14.72
C LYS A 91 9.16 -2.19 14.22
N ALA A 92 9.00 -1.65 13.01
CA ALA A 92 9.93 -0.69 12.42
C ALA A 92 9.62 0.77 12.79
N ASP A 93 8.68 1.02 13.71
CA ASP A 93 8.18 2.35 14.10
C ASP A 93 7.73 3.23 12.91
N SER A 94 7.36 2.59 11.81
CA SER A 94 6.87 3.25 10.59
C SER A 94 5.33 3.27 10.50
N LEU A 95 4.64 2.88 11.55
CA LEU A 95 3.20 2.98 11.66
C LEU A 95 2.82 4.21 12.51
N ILE A 96 2.16 5.17 11.89
CA ILE A 96 1.67 6.38 12.56
C ILE A 96 0.15 6.35 12.59
N VAL A 97 -0.44 6.53 13.75
CA VAL A 97 -1.88 6.66 13.91
C VAL A 97 -2.24 8.14 13.97
N VAL A 98 -3.16 8.55 13.12
CA VAL A 98 -3.66 9.92 13.07
C VAL A 98 -5.13 9.91 13.50
N GLU A 99 -5.54 10.93 14.25
CA GLU A 99 -6.89 11.04 14.79
C GLU A 99 -7.94 11.15 13.67
N ASP A 100 -7.72 12.06 12.74
CA ASP A 100 -8.62 12.33 11.62
C ASP A 100 -7.83 12.66 10.35
N ALA A 101 -8.25 12.10 9.21
CA ALA A 101 -7.70 12.40 7.89
C ALA A 101 -8.64 13.35 7.13
N LYS A 102 -8.92 14.53 7.69
CA LYS A 102 -9.82 15.53 7.10
C LYS A 102 -9.09 16.82 6.75
N ALA A 103 -9.45 17.41 5.62
CA ALA A 103 -8.92 18.71 5.19
C ALA A 103 -10.06 19.72 5.03
N ALA A 104 -9.92 20.91 5.64
CA ALA A 104 -10.90 21.99 5.48
C ALA A 104 -11.02 22.45 4.02
N GLU A 105 -9.90 22.49 3.30
CA GLU A 105 -9.82 22.90 1.89
C GLU A 105 -8.98 21.90 1.09
N ALA A 106 -9.32 21.72 -0.19
CA ALA A 106 -8.59 20.86 -1.13
C ALA A 106 -7.29 21.55 -1.62
N LYS A 107 -6.42 21.95 -0.67
CA LYS A 107 -5.15 22.65 -0.99
C LYS A 107 -3.94 21.76 -0.69
N THR A 108 -3.26 21.31 -1.74
CA THR A 108 -2.04 20.50 -1.66
C THR A 108 -0.92 21.14 -0.84
N LYS A 109 -0.74 22.47 -0.94
CA LYS A 109 0.31 23.20 -0.21
C LYS A 109 0.14 23.10 1.31
N ALA A 110 -1.08 23.25 1.81
CA ALA A 110 -1.39 23.16 3.23
C ALA A 110 -1.14 21.72 3.73
N LEU A 111 -1.63 20.72 3.03
CA LEU A 111 -1.46 19.31 3.38
C LEU A 111 0.02 18.88 3.35
N LYS A 112 0.78 19.33 2.35
CA LYS A 112 2.23 19.07 2.28
C LYS A 112 2.99 19.65 3.48
N ALA A 113 2.60 20.84 3.97
CA ALA A 113 3.20 21.42 5.17
C ALA A 113 2.89 20.61 6.43
N GLN A 114 1.68 20.05 6.56
CA GLN A 114 1.30 19.16 7.65
C GLN A 114 2.09 17.83 7.59
N PHE A 115 2.22 17.22 6.41
CA PHE A 115 3.01 15.99 6.24
C PHE A 115 4.49 16.19 6.55
N SER A 116 5.05 17.35 6.21
CA SER A 116 6.43 17.69 6.57
C SER A 116 6.63 17.76 8.10
N LYS A 117 5.65 18.25 8.86
CA LYS A 117 5.69 18.27 10.32
C LYS A 117 5.65 16.85 10.92
N LEU A 118 4.91 15.95 10.30
CA LEU A 118 4.82 14.54 10.69
C LEU A 118 6.02 13.70 10.20
N GLY A 119 6.90 14.27 9.35
CA GLY A 119 8.01 13.55 8.74
C GLY A 119 7.59 12.58 7.62
N LEU A 120 6.40 12.75 7.05
CA LEU A 120 5.86 11.89 6.01
C LEU A 120 6.35 12.37 4.63
N SER A 121 7.27 11.60 4.03
CA SER A 121 7.76 11.82 2.66
C SER A 121 7.25 10.77 1.67
N ASN A 122 7.09 9.54 2.13
CA ASN A 122 6.53 8.41 1.41
C ASN A 122 5.56 7.70 2.36
N ALA A 123 4.26 7.79 2.10
CA ALA A 123 3.25 7.30 3.03
C ALA A 123 2.01 6.78 2.32
N LEU A 124 1.52 5.66 2.80
CA LEU A 124 0.18 5.17 2.51
C LEU A 124 -0.74 5.54 3.66
N ILE A 125 -1.76 6.32 3.37
CA ILE A 125 -2.76 6.74 4.34
C ILE A 125 -4.00 5.88 4.17
N VAL A 126 -4.39 5.19 5.22
CA VAL A 126 -5.60 4.36 5.24
C VAL A 126 -6.64 5.05 6.12
N ASP A 127 -7.72 5.45 5.50
CA ASP A 127 -8.84 6.11 6.16
C ASP A 127 -10.02 5.12 6.29
N GLY A 128 -11.14 5.58 6.84
CA GLY A 128 -12.35 4.81 7.03
C GLY A 128 -12.97 4.22 5.75
N ALA A 129 -14.24 3.88 5.80
CA ALA A 129 -14.96 3.36 4.63
C ALA A 129 -15.19 4.42 3.54
N GLU A 130 -15.35 5.68 3.94
CA GLU A 130 -15.53 6.83 3.07
C GLU A 130 -14.39 7.82 3.28
N LEU A 131 -13.73 8.19 2.18
CA LEU A 131 -12.64 9.16 2.21
C LEU A 131 -13.19 10.59 2.24
N ASP A 132 -12.56 11.47 3.02
CA ASP A 132 -12.83 12.89 2.90
C ASP A 132 -12.42 13.40 1.52
N ARG A 133 -13.39 14.00 0.81
CA ARG A 133 -13.21 14.48 -0.57
C ARG A 133 -12.09 15.53 -0.68
N ASN A 134 -12.04 16.48 0.25
CA ASN A 134 -11.03 17.53 0.23
C ASN A 134 -9.65 16.98 0.48
N PHE A 135 -9.52 16.06 1.43
CA PHE A 135 -8.26 15.39 1.74
C PHE A 135 -7.76 14.55 0.56
N ALA A 136 -8.63 13.76 -0.07
CA ALA A 136 -8.29 12.95 -1.23
C ALA A 136 -7.86 13.81 -2.44
N LEU A 137 -8.52 14.94 -2.70
CA LEU A 137 -8.13 15.86 -3.77
C LEU A 137 -6.81 16.57 -3.47
N ALA A 138 -6.57 16.95 -2.21
CA ALA A 138 -5.34 17.62 -1.80
C ALA A 138 -4.12 16.68 -1.84
N SER A 139 -4.28 15.42 -1.47
CA SER A 139 -3.20 14.41 -1.43
C SER A 139 -2.82 13.87 -2.80
N ARG A 140 -3.78 13.73 -3.72
CA ARG A 140 -3.62 13.12 -5.05
C ARG A 140 -2.45 13.69 -5.87
N ASN A 141 -2.08 14.95 -5.68
CA ASN A 141 -0.99 15.61 -6.42
C ASN A 141 0.34 15.58 -5.66
N ILE A 142 0.42 14.94 -4.50
CA ILE A 142 1.68 14.80 -3.75
C ILE A 142 2.35 13.51 -4.20
N PRO A 143 3.58 13.56 -4.74
CA PRO A 143 4.29 12.34 -5.12
C PRO A 143 4.58 11.47 -3.91
N HIS A 144 4.49 10.16 -4.09
CA HIS A 144 4.74 9.13 -3.05
C HIS A 144 3.79 9.17 -1.85
N VAL A 145 2.62 9.79 -2.01
CA VAL A 145 1.55 9.74 -1.01
C VAL A 145 0.29 9.21 -1.67
N ASP A 146 -0.20 8.09 -1.16
CA ASP A 146 -1.45 7.49 -1.60
C ASP A 146 -2.45 7.41 -0.44
N VAL A 147 -3.74 7.57 -0.77
CA VAL A 147 -4.84 7.50 0.20
C VAL A 147 -5.81 6.43 -0.23
N LEU A 148 -6.02 5.46 0.62
CA LEU A 148 -6.91 4.34 0.38
C LEU A 148 -7.99 4.23 1.46
N PRO A 149 -9.21 3.82 1.10
CA PRO A 149 -10.20 3.40 2.09
C PRO A 149 -9.75 2.07 2.73
N VAL A 150 -10.27 1.75 3.90
CA VAL A 150 -9.94 0.51 4.60
C VAL A 150 -10.15 -0.75 3.75
N GLN A 151 -11.14 -0.74 2.85
CA GLN A 151 -11.40 -1.87 1.94
C GLN A 151 -10.34 -2.03 0.83
N GLY A 152 -9.59 -0.97 0.53
CA GLY A 152 -8.52 -0.95 -0.47
C GLY A 152 -7.15 -1.39 0.06
N ILE A 153 -7.04 -1.63 1.36
CA ILE A 153 -5.76 -1.99 1.99
C ILE A 153 -5.19 -3.27 1.37
N ASN A 154 -3.94 -3.22 0.97
CA ASN A 154 -3.26 -4.36 0.36
C ASN A 154 -1.78 -4.42 0.76
N VAL A 155 -1.17 -5.60 0.57
CA VAL A 155 0.21 -5.87 1.02
C VAL A 155 1.23 -5.12 0.17
N TYR A 156 0.99 -4.99 -1.13
CA TYR A 156 1.94 -4.36 -2.05
C TYR A 156 2.14 -2.88 -1.76
N ASP A 157 1.05 -2.14 -1.55
CA ASP A 157 1.12 -0.69 -1.31
C ASP A 157 1.67 -0.35 0.09
N ILE A 158 1.51 -1.25 1.08
CA ILE A 158 2.08 -1.06 2.42
C ILE A 158 3.59 -1.26 2.41
N MET A 159 4.14 -2.12 1.53
CA MET A 159 5.57 -2.45 1.50
C MET A 159 6.41 -1.35 0.87
#